data_2cccaf2b7d70827e4e33553317436cfd
#
_entry.id   2cccaf2b7d70827e4e33553317436cfd
#
_cell.length_a   1.000
_cell.length_b   1.000
_cell.length_c   1.000
_cell.angle_alpha   90.00
_cell.angle_beta   90.00
_cell.angle_gamma   90.00
#
_symmetry.space_group_name_H-M   'P 1'
#
loop_
_entity.id
_entity.type
_entity.pdbx_description
1 polymer ?
#
loop_
_entity_poly.entity_id
_entity_poly.type
_entity_poly.pdbx_seq_one_letter_code
_entity_poly.pdbx_strand_id
1 'polypeptide(L)'
;VDTPSRPQVLTDTGGLVVTDDGRRVLVIDRGTGPLAVLAFVLGVLALVAGGFGAVALITGAPSRALGAVFVAAGVVLAASAFVVVRKIRRHRRRPLHECRPVAVIDRKLGLFSYRGGAVVQLDQVRFARRLQIGSSSPKLVAVTPGGTKVLKRGNPFDGGVGGVDEILTAVAQRRPDIRDNT
;
A
#
# COMPACT_ATOMS: atom_id res chain seq x y z
N VAL A 1 -14.11 -2.86 34.12
CA VAL A 1 -13.32 -3.78 33.29
C VAL A 1 -13.56 -3.36 31.84
N ASP A 2 -12.64 -2.54 31.28
CA ASP A 2 -12.72 -2.11 29.89
C ASP A 2 -12.55 -3.31 29.00
N THR A 3 -13.61 -3.79 28.39
CA THR A 3 -13.58 -4.81 27.37
C THR A 3 -12.77 -4.23 26.19
N PRO A 4 -11.65 -4.85 25.78
CA PRO A 4 -10.89 -4.33 24.63
C PRO A 4 -11.80 -4.35 23.42
N SER A 5 -12.18 -3.17 22.93
CA SER A 5 -12.98 -3.03 21.71
C SER A 5 -12.17 -3.67 20.57
N ARG A 6 -12.82 -4.55 19.79
CA ARG A 6 -12.19 -5.15 18.62
C ARG A 6 -11.69 -4.02 17.71
N PRO A 7 -10.45 -4.09 17.22
CA PRO A 7 -9.91 -3.05 16.36
C PRO A 7 -10.79 -2.90 15.11
N GLN A 8 -11.35 -1.72 14.94
CA GLN A 8 -12.20 -1.39 13.80
C GLN A 8 -11.32 -0.91 12.66
N VAL A 9 -11.49 -1.47 11.47
CA VAL A 9 -10.83 -0.99 10.26
C VAL A 9 -11.57 0.26 9.78
N LEU A 10 -10.92 1.41 9.82
CA LEU A 10 -11.46 2.68 9.33
C LEU A 10 -11.34 2.79 7.82
N THR A 11 -10.25 2.31 7.25
CA THR A 11 -10.03 2.28 5.80
C THR A 11 -9.01 1.22 5.42
N ASP A 12 -9.20 0.64 4.23
CA ASP A 12 -8.22 -0.22 3.56
C ASP A 12 -8.13 0.22 2.09
N THR A 13 -7.21 1.13 1.81
CA THR A 13 -7.03 1.70 0.47
C THR A 13 -5.60 1.50 0.01
N GLY A 14 -5.46 0.84 -1.14
CA GLY A 14 -4.16 0.62 -1.77
C GLY A 14 -3.15 -0.12 -0.88
N GLY A 15 -3.62 -0.97 0.04
CA GLY A 15 -2.78 -1.67 1.00
C GLY A 15 -2.36 -0.84 2.22
N LEU A 16 -2.85 0.41 2.34
CA LEU A 16 -2.77 1.18 3.57
C LEU A 16 -4.02 0.89 4.41
N VAL A 17 -3.82 0.29 5.55
CA VAL A 17 -4.88 -0.05 6.50
C VAL A 17 -4.77 0.85 7.71
N VAL A 18 -5.85 1.53 8.05
CA VAL A 18 -5.97 2.31 9.27
C VAL A 18 -6.94 1.60 10.19
N THR A 19 -6.47 1.21 11.36
CA THR A 19 -7.30 0.56 12.40
C THR A 19 -7.38 1.41 13.62
N ASP A 20 -8.53 1.37 14.27
CA ASP A 20 -8.84 2.08 15.50
C ASP A 20 -9.27 1.06 16.56
N ASP A 21 -8.61 1.05 17.70
CA ASP A 21 -8.99 0.25 18.86
C ASP A 21 -9.66 1.08 19.97
N GLY A 22 -10.09 2.32 19.63
CA GLY A 22 -10.68 3.29 20.56
C GLY A 22 -9.62 4.13 21.31
N ARG A 23 -8.46 3.57 21.61
CA ARG A 23 -7.35 4.26 22.27
C ARG A 23 -6.26 4.64 21.27
N ARG A 24 -5.92 3.73 20.38
CA ARG A 24 -4.82 3.88 19.43
C ARG A 24 -5.30 3.71 18.01
N VAL A 25 -4.79 4.55 17.14
CA VAL A 25 -4.95 4.38 15.70
C VAL A 25 -3.64 3.90 15.12
N LEU A 26 -3.69 2.75 14.48
CA LEU A 26 -2.54 2.12 13.84
C LEU A 26 -2.64 2.32 12.34
N VAL A 27 -1.58 2.86 11.75
CA VAL A 27 -1.43 2.99 10.30
C VAL A 27 -0.48 1.90 9.84
N ILE A 28 -0.98 0.95 9.06
CA ILE A 28 -0.25 -0.23 8.58
C ILE A 28 -0.12 -0.13 7.06
N ASP A 29 1.10 -0.12 6.54
CA ASP A 29 1.36 -0.17 5.11
C ASP A 29 1.67 -1.62 4.69
N ARG A 30 0.76 -2.21 3.93
CA ARG A 30 0.93 -3.51 3.23
C ARG A 30 1.39 -3.32 1.80
N GLY A 31 2.05 -2.20 1.51
CA GLY A 31 2.43 -1.78 0.16
C GLY A 31 3.11 -2.89 -0.63
N THR A 32 2.50 -3.23 -1.76
CA THR A 32 3.03 -4.19 -2.74
C THR A 32 3.41 -3.50 -4.04
N GLY A 33 3.58 -2.18 -4.01
CA GLY A 33 3.81 -1.33 -5.18
C GLY A 33 4.90 -1.85 -6.14
N PRO A 34 6.13 -2.13 -5.70
CA PRO A 34 7.18 -2.65 -6.59
C PRO A 34 6.82 -3.99 -7.21
N LEU A 35 6.18 -4.89 -6.45
CA LEU A 35 5.74 -6.19 -6.96
C LEU A 35 4.59 -6.04 -7.96
N ALA A 36 3.69 -5.06 -7.77
CA ALA A 36 2.60 -4.79 -8.71
C ALA A 36 3.14 -4.27 -10.05
N VAL A 37 4.13 -3.37 -10.03
CA VAL A 37 4.82 -2.91 -11.25
C VAL A 37 5.51 -4.07 -11.95
N LEU A 38 6.23 -4.91 -11.19
CA LEU A 38 6.90 -6.09 -11.76
C LEU A 38 5.89 -7.05 -12.42
N ALA A 39 4.76 -7.33 -11.76
CA ALA A 39 3.72 -8.18 -12.32
C ALA A 39 3.14 -7.59 -13.62
N PHE A 40 2.92 -6.26 -13.66
CA PHE A 40 2.45 -5.56 -14.84
C PHE A 40 3.45 -5.67 -16.00
N VAL A 41 4.74 -5.38 -15.76
CA VAL A 41 5.79 -5.45 -16.79
C VAL A 41 5.91 -6.87 -17.33
N LEU A 42 5.95 -7.88 -16.46
CA LEU A 42 6.00 -9.27 -16.88
C LEU A 42 4.77 -9.68 -17.69
N GLY A 43 3.59 -9.18 -17.33
CA GLY A 43 2.33 -9.42 -18.06
C GLY A 43 2.38 -8.82 -19.47
N VAL A 44 2.84 -7.58 -19.61
CA VAL A 44 2.98 -6.92 -20.92
C VAL A 44 4.00 -7.65 -21.79
N LEU A 45 5.17 -8.00 -21.24
CA LEU A 45 6.19 -8.75 -21.99
C LEU A 45 5.69 -10.14 -22.40
N ALA A 46 4.94 -10.82 -21.54
CA ALA A 46 4.32 -12.12 -21.85
C ALA A 46 3.32 -11.98 -23.02
N LEU A 47 2.50 -10.94 -23.01
CA LEU A 47 1.52 -10.67 -24.07
C LEU A 47 2.20 -10.36 -25.39
N VAL A 48 3.24 -9.53 -25.38
CA VAL A 48 3.98 -9.14 -26.60
C VAL A 48 4.73 -10.36 -27.17
N ALA A 49 5.49 -11.08 -26.33
CA ALA A 49 6.24 -12.24 -26.80
C ALA A 49 5.30 -13.37 -27.25
N GLY A 50 4.30 -13.70 -26.44
CA GLY A 50 3.33 -14.74 -26.77
C GLY A 50 2.50 -14.41 -27.99
N GLY A 51 2.04 -13.16 -28.10
CA GLY A 51 1.25 -12.68 -29.25
C GLY A 51 2.06 -12.71 -30.54
N PHE A 52 3.30 -12.17 -30.53
CA PHE A 52 4.19 -12.24 -31.68
C PHE A 52 4.51 -13.70 -32.06
N GLY A 53 4.82 -14.53 -31.06
CA GLY A 53 5.09 -15.93 -31.31
C GLY A 53 3.91 -16.70 -31.92
N ALA A 54 2.68 -16.41 -31.43
CA ALA A 54 1.47 -17.02 -31.99
C ALA A 54 1.25 -16.62 -33.46
N VAL A 55 1.40 -15.34 -33.78
CA VAL A 55 1.28 -14.86 -35.17
C VAL A 55 2.34 -15.50 -36.05
N ALA A 56 3.62 -15.56 -35.63
CA ALA A 56 4.70 -16.19 -36.37
C ALA A 56 4.47 -17.69 -36.62
N LEU A 57 3.87 -18.40 -35.67
CA LEU A 57 3.48 -19.81 -35.83
C LEU A 57 2.37 -19.99 -36.89
N ILE A 58 1.37 -19.12 -36.89
CA ILE A 58 0.22 -19.18 -37.79
C ILE A 58 0.64 -18.81 -39.21
N THR A 59 1.39 -17.72 -39.35
CA THR A 59 1.77 -17.19 -40.68
C THR A 59 3.02 -17.88 -41.29
N GLY A 60 3.83 -18.52 -40.44
CA GLY A 60 5.12 -19.07 -40.83
C GLY A 60 6.23 -18.04 -41.04
N ALA A 61 5.95 -16.75 -40.83
CA ALA A 61 6.90 -15.65 -41.03
C ALA A 61 7.30 -14.99 -39.69
N PRO A 62 8.58 -14.67 -39.45
CA PRO A 62 9.76 -14.96 -40.29
C PRO A 62 10.18 -16.43 -40.29
N SER A 63 9.86 -17.20 -39.22
CA SER A 63 9.99 -18.68 -39.22
C SER A 63 9.16 -19.28 -38.07
N ARG A 64 8.65 -20.50 -38.26
CA ARG A 64 7.90 -21.23 -37.22
C ARG A 64 8.77 -21.55 -36.00
N ALA A 65 10.05 -21.84 -36.19
CA ALA A 65 10.97 -22.10 -35.10
C ALA A 65 11.12 -20.86 -34.17
N LEU A 66 11.26 -19.69 -34.76
CA LEU A 66 11.30 -18.42 -34.01
C LEU A 66 9.98 -18.17 -33.28
N GLY A 67 8.85 -18.43 -33.94
CA GLY A 67 7.52 -18.33 -33.31
C GLY A 67 7.39 -19.23 -32.08
N ALA A 68 7.87 -20.49 -32.17
CA ALA A 68 7.85 -21.41 -31.04
C ALA A 68 8.70 -20.90 -29.83
N VAL A 69 9.88 -20.35 -30.11
CA VAL A 69 10.75 -19.74 -29.06
C VAL A 69 10.04 -18.58 -28.39
N PHE A 70 9.39 -17.69 -29.13
CA PHE A 70 8.66 -16.56 -28.54
C PHE A 70 7.44 -16.98 -27.74
N VAL A 71 6.69 -18.00 -28.19
CA VAL A 71 5.58 -18.57 -27.40
C VAL A 71 6.12 -19.17 -26.11
N ALA A 72 7.18 -19.95 -26.14
CA ALA A 72 7.80 -20.51 -24.94
C ALA A 72 8.25 -19.41 -23.96
N ALA A 73 8.91 -18.36 -24.46
CA ALA A 73 9.27 -17.20 -23.65
C ALA A 73 8.05 -16.50 -23.03
N GLY A 74 6.99 -16.30 -23.83
CA GLY A 74 5.73 -15.73 -23.37
C GLY A 74 5.10 -16.53 -22.23
N VAL A 75 5.08 -17.87 -22.33
CA VAL A 75 4.58 -18.77 -21.29
C VAL A 75 5.42 -18.66 -20.00
N VAL A 76 6.74 -18.62 -20.10
CA VAL A 76 7.64 -18.46 -18.92
C VAL A 76 7.38 -17.11 -18.24
N LEU A 77 7.25 -16.03 -18.99
CA LEU A 77 6.94 -14.70 -18.48
C LEU A 77 5.56 -14.67 -17.81
N ALA A 78 4.54 -15.28 -18.43
CA ALA A 78 3.19 -15.38 -17.85
C ALA A 78 3.19 -16.16 -16.53
N ALA A 79 3.88 -17.30 -16.48
CA ALA A 79 4.04 -18.08 -15.25
C ALA A 79 4.74 -17.27 -14.16
N SER A 80 5.79 -16.52 -14.52
CA SER A 80 6.49 -15.61 -13.58
C SER A 80 5.57 -14.51 -13.05
N ALA A 81 4.78 -13.87 -13.93
CA ALA A 81 3.79 -12.88 -13.55
C ALA A 81 2.75 -13.48 -12.57
N PHE A 82 2.25 -14.69 -12.87
CA PHE A 82 1.31 -15.39 -12.00
C PHE A 82 1.87 -15.65 -10.60
N VAL A 83 3.13 -16.08 -10.49
CA VAL A 83 3.81 -16.31 -9.20
C VAL A 83 3.90 -15.00 -8.41
N VAL A 84 4.26 -13.89 -9.08
CA VAL A 84 4.33 -12.56 -8.44
C VAL A 84 2.95 -12.13 -7.94
N VAL A 85 1.90 -12.26 -8.76
CA VAL A 85 0.51 -11.94 -8.37
C VAL A 85 0.06 -12.79 -7.18
N ARG A 86 0.36 -14.10 -7.19
CA ARG A 86 0.06 -14.99 -6.07
C ARG A 86 0.77 -14.55 -4.78
N LYS A 87 2.04 -14.11 -4.88
CA LYS A 87 2.81 -13.56 -3.76
C LYS A 87 2.17 -12.29 -3.21
N ILE A 88 1.75 -11.36 -4.09
CA ILE A 88 1.01 -10.13 -3.72
C ILE A 88 -0.27 -10.49 -2.94
N ARG A 89 -1.09 -11.39 -3.48
CA ARG A 89 -2.34 -11.83 -2.84
C ARG A 89 -2.10 -12.45 -1.46
N ARG A 90 -1.07 -13.29 -1.32
CA ARG A 90 -0.68 -13.88 -0.03
C ARG A 90 -0.23 -12.79 0.96
N HIS A 91 0.55 -11.83 0.50
CA HIS A 91 1.03 -10.72 1.35
C HIS A 91 -0.12 -9.83 1.86
N ARG A 92 -1.09 -9.53 1.00
CA ARG A 92 -2.29 -8.76 1.36
C ARG A 92 -3.23 -9.49 2.34
N ARG A 93 -3.22 -10.82 2.35
CA ARG A 93 -4.04 -11.65 3.24
C ARG A 93 -3.42 -11.90 4.62
N ARG A 94 -2.22 -11.38 4.89
CA ARG A 94 -1.61 -11.51 6.22
C ARG A 94 -2.46 -10.82 7.27
N PRO A 95 -2.66 -11.44 8.46
CA PRO A 95 -3.42 -10.84 9.54
C PRO A 95 -2.73 -9.55 10.02
N LEU A 96 -3.54 -8.56 10.40
CA LEU A 96 -3.08 -7.20 10.74
C LEU A 96 -2.13 -7.18 11.94
N HIS A 97 -2.30 -8.10 12.88
CA HIS A 97 -1.48 -8.19 14.09
C HIS A 97 -0.02 -8.61 13.83
N GLU A 98 0.26 -9.25 12.68
CA GLU A 98 1.63 -9.59 12.26
C GLU A 98 2.33 -8.44 11.52
N CYS A 99 1.58 -7.41 11.14
CA CYS A 99 2.10 -6.30 10.38
C CYS A 99 2.65 -5.23 11.33
N ARG A 100 3.88 -4.76 11.11
CA ARG A 100 4.42 -3.63 11.87
C ARG A 100 3.74 -2.34 11.43
N PRO A 101 3.18 -1.56 12.36
CA PRO A 101 2.59 -0.27 12.02
C PRO A 101 3.68 0.71 11.56
N VAL A 102 3.37 1.47 10.51
CA VAL A 102 4.22 2.58 10.03
C VAL A 102 4.08 3.78 10.93
N ALA A 103 2.88 4.00 11.47
CA ALA A 103 2.63 5.06 12.43
C ALA A 103 1.61 4.60 13.48
N VAL A 104 1.77 5.11 14.68
CA VAL A 104 0.89 4.90 15.83
C VAL A 104 0.47 6.26 16.36
N ILE A 105 -0.84 6.47 16.47
CA ILE A 105 -1.44 7.65 17.06
C ILE A 105 -2.08 7.19 18.38
N ASP A 106 -1.56 7.61 19.52
CA ASP A 106 -2.19 7.41 20.83
C ASP A 106 -3.05 8.64 21.14
N ARG A 107 -4.38 8.49 21.00
CA ARG A 107 -5.32 9.60 21.23
C ARG A 107 -5.41 10.02 22.69
N LYS A 108 -5.29 9.05 23.60
CA LYS A 108 -5.38 9.33 25.05
C LYS A 108 -4.20 10.18 25.53
N LEU A 109 -3.02 9.90 24.99
CA LEU A 109 -1.80 10.63 25.34
C LEU A 109 -1.55 11.83 24.41
N GLY A 110 -2.29 11.96 23.30
CA GLY A 110 -2.04 12.99 22.30
C GLY A 110 -0.69 12.84 21.61
N LEU A 111 -0.23 11.62 21.38
CA LEU A 111 1.10 11.31 20.90
C LEU A 111 1.08 10.61 19.54
N PHE A 112 2.04 10.97 18.70
CA PHE A 112 2.30 10.35 17.40
C PHE A 112 3.70 9.74 17.38
N SER A 113 3.83 8.50 16.92
CA SER A 113 5.10 7.82 16.70
C SER A 113 5.19 7.28 15.29
N TYR A 114 6.33 7.50 14.64
CA TYR A 114 6.63 7.00 13.30
C TYR A 114 7.64 5.86 13.38
N ARG A 115 7.26 4.66 12.92
CA ARG A 115 8.09 3.43 12.91
C ARG A 115 8.75 3.10 14.25
N GLY A 116 8.08 3.40 15.36
CA GLY A 116 8.63 3.20 16.70
C GLY A 116 9.78 4.14 17.09
N GLY A 117 9.98 5.21 16.32
CA GLY A 117 10.99 6.25 16.60
C GLY A 117 10.49 7.31 17.56
N ALA A 118 11.09 8.49 17.48
CA ALA A 118 10.77 9.63 18.34
C ALA A 118 9.26 9.91 18.39
N VAL A 119 8.76 10.14 19.59
CA VAL A 119 7.37 10.49 19.85
C VAL A 119 7.22 12.01 19.75
N VAL A 120 6.17 12.46 19.06
CA VAL A 120 5.85 13.87 18.84
C VAL A 120 4.43 14.11 19.31
N GLN A 121 4.13 15.33 19.79
CA GLN A 121 2.76 15.71 20.15
C GLN A 121 1.89 15.74 18.89
N LEU A 122 0.69 15.21 19.00
CA LEU A 122 -0.23 15.03 17.87
C LEU A 122 -0.71 16.36 17.30
N ASP A 123 -0.81 17.41 18.10
CA ASP A 123 -1.15 18.77 17.68
C ASP A 123 -0.10 19.41 16.76
N GLN A 124 1.14 18.94 16.83
CA GLN A 124 2.25 19.36 15.97
C GLN A 124 2.36 18.54 14.68
N VAL A 125 1.48 17.57 14.47
CA VAL A 125 1.50 16.68 13.30
C VAL A 125 0.40 17.08 12.33
N ARG A 126 0.78 17.27 11.06
CA ARG A 126 -0.18 17.49 9.96
C ARG A 126 -0.07 16.39 8.94
N PHE A 127 -1.20 15.79 8.60
CA PHE A 127 -1.27 14.80 7.52
C PHE A 127 -1.59 15.50 6.21
N ALA A 128 -0.85 15.18 5.16
CA ALA A 128 -1.03 15.81 3.86
C ALA A 128 -0.66 14.85 2.73
N ARG A 129 -1.31 15.06 1.59
CA ARG A 129 -0.90 14.44 0.32
C ARG A 129 0.09 15.37 -0.37
N ARG A 130 1.21 14.83 -0.82
CA ARG A 130 2.19 15.55 -1.63
C ARG A 130 2.47 14.82 -2.92
N LEU A 131 2.64 15.56 -3.98
CA LEU A 131 3.11 15.02 -5.27
C LEU A 131 4.48 14.38 -5.09
N GLN A 132 4.74 13.34 -5.84
CA GLN A 132 6.04 12.69 -5.89
C GLN A 132 6.58 12.71 -7.31
N ILE A 133 7.88 12.94 -7.43
CA ILE A 133 8.57 12.92 -8.73
C ILE A 133 8.55 11.47 -9.25
N GLY A 134 8.17 11.30 -10.51
CA GLY A 134 8.16 9.98 -11.17
C GLY A 134 6.91 9.12 -10.91
N SER A 135 5.84 9.68 -10.32
CA SER A 135 4.55 8.98 -10.19
C SER A 135 3.39 9.96 -10.25
N SER A 136 2.32 9.58 -10.97
CA SER A 136 1.06 10.33 -10.99
C SER A 136 0.27 10.25 -9.67
N SER A 137 0.62 9.30 -8.80
CA SER A 137 -0.06 9.13 -7.51
C SER A 137 0.64 9.89 -6.40
N PRO A 138 -0.08 10.66 -5.57
CA PRO A 138 0.49 11.40 -4.46
C PRO A 138 1.00 10.45 -3.37
N LYS A 139 1.99 10.89 -2.60
CA LYS A 139 2.44 10.25 -1.36
C LYS A 139 1.70 10.83 -0.16
N LEU A 140 1.35 9.98 0.81
CA LEU A 140 0.84 10.38 2.12
C LEU A 140 2.02 10.68 3.04
N VAL A 141 2.02 11.84 3.65
CA VAL A 141 3.08 12.29 4.57
C VAL A 141 2.49 12.79 5.88
N ALA A 142 3.26 12.62 6.96
CA ALA A 142 3.09 13.32 8.21
C ALA A 142 4.18 14.41 8.30
N VAL A 143 3.78 15.65 8.44
CA VAL A 143 4.67 16.80 8.67
C VAL A 143 4.76 17.00 10.17
N THR A 144 5.97 16.89 10.70
CA THR A 144 6.28 17.04 12.11
C THR A 144 7.35 18.11 12.30
N PRO A 145 7.59 18.64 13.51
CA PRO A 145 8.69 19.57 13.77
C PRO A 145 10.07 19.01 13.38
N GLY A 146 10.24 17.68 13.51
CA GLY A 146 11.45 16.96 13.09
C GLY A 146 11.50 16.62 11.60
N GLY A 147 10.62 17.21 10.76
CA GLY A 147 10.60 17.07 9.31
C GLY A 147 9.44 16.21 8.78
N THR A 148 9.44 16.02 7.48
CA THR A 148 8.38 15.27 6.78
C THR A 148 8.66 13.76 6.81
N LYS A 149 7.73 12.98 7.33
CA LYS A 149 7.78 11.51 7.37
C LYS A 149 6.82 10.93 6.33
N VAL A 150 7.31 10.05 5.46
CA VAL A 150 6.49 9.42 4.42
C VAL A 150 5.78 8.20 5.03
N LEU A 151 4.46 8.27 5.16
CA LEU A 151 3.62 7.17 5.66
C LEU A 151 3.39 6.12 4.58
N LYS A 152 3.08 6.59 3.35
CA LYS A 152 2.92 5.73 2.18
C LYS A 152 3.33 6.46 0.91
N ARG A 153 3.99 5.75 0.01
CA ARG A 153 4.16 6.20 -1.38
C ARG A 153 2.99 5.73 -2.21
N GLY A 154 2.29 6.64 -2.86
CA GLY A 154 1.24 6.28 -3.80
C GLY A 154 1.82 5.55 -5.01
N ASN A 155 1.07 4.55 -5.47
CA ASN A 155 1.36 3.83 -6.70
C ASN A 155 0.05 3.68 -7.47
N PRO A 156 -0.01 4.03 -8.76
CA PRO A 156 -1.23 3.92 -9.55
C PRO A 156 -1.74 2.47 -9.67
N PHE A 157 -0.85 1.49 -9.53
CA PHE A 157 -1.19 0.07 -9.64
C PHE A 157 -1.73 -0.57 -8.35
N ASP A 158 -1.67 0.11 -7.20
CA ASP A 158 -2.17 -0.42 -5.93
C ASP A 158 -3.33 0.38 -5.32
N GLY A 159 -3.92 1.30 -6.08
CA GLY A 159 -5.07 2.11 -5.66
C GLY A 159 -4.72 3.42 -4.96
N GLY A 160 -3.44 3.80 -4.92
CA GLY A 160 -3.00 5.10 -4.41
C GLY A 160 -3.14 5.24 -2.89
N VAL A 161 -3.38 6.47 -2.42
CA VAL A 161 -3.54 6.82 -1.00
C VAL A 161 -4.96 7.24 -0.63
N GLY A 162 -5.89 7.34 -1.62
CA GLY A 162 -7.28 7.75 -1.37
C GLY A 162 -7.40 9.03 -0.54
N GLY A 163 -8.47 9.15 0.25
CA GLY A 163 -8.73 10.24 1.20
C GLY A 163 -8.20 9.98 2.62
N VAL A 164 -7.16 9.16 2.78
CA VAL A 164 -6.65 8.75 4.10
C VAL A 164 -6.09 9.92 4.91
N ASP A 165 -5.60 10.96 4.26
CA ASP A 165 -5.16 12.21 4.91
C ASP A 165 -6.30 12.91 5.66
N GLU A 166 -7.50 12.93 5.07
CA GLU A 166 -8.70 13.49 5.70
C GLU A 166 -9.13 12.65 6.91
N ILE A 167 -9.13 11.33 6.77
CA ILE A 167 -9.45 10.40 7.86
C ILE A 167 -8.46 10.55 9.01
N LEU A 168 -7.15 10.58 8.73
CA LEU A 168 -6.14 10.75 9.77
C LEU A 168 -6.21 12.13 10.44
N THR A 169 -6.53 13.17 9.67
CA THR A 169 -6.73 14.52 10.21
C THR A 169 -7.96 14.56 11.12
N ALA A 170 -9.08 13.98 10.69
CA ALA A 170 -10.29 13.90 11.50
C ALA A 170 -10.07 13.09 12.78
N VAL A 171 -9.31 12.00 12.69
CA VAL A 171 -8.92 11.18 13.84
C VAL A 171 -8.02 11.94 14.81
N ALA A 172 -7.07 12.72 14.30
CA ALA A 172 -6.17 13.54 15.12
C ALA A 172 -6.90 14.68 15.83
N GLN A 173 -7.95 15.23 15.22
CA GLN A 173 -8.76 16.31 15.78
C GLN A 173 -9.80 15.81 16.79
N ARG A 174 -10.25 14.55 16.71
CA ARG A 174 -11.14 13.94 17.70
C ARG A 174 -10.35 13.63 18.97
N ARG A 175 -10.16 14.63 19.85
CA ARG A 175 -9.76 14.40 21.25
C ARG A 175 -10.86 13.57 21.91
N PRO A 176 -10.53 12.49 22.66
CA PRO A 176 -11.53 11.90 23.55
C PRO A 176 -11.96 12.99 24.52
N ASP A 177 -13.26 13.25 24.54
CA ASP A 177 -13.84 14.21 25.46
C ASP A 177 -13.57 13.72 26.90
N ILE A 178 -12.73 14.46 27.65
CA ILE A 178 -12.36 14.13 29.03
C ILE A 178 -13.55 14.48 29.97
N ARG A 179 -14.74 14.73 29.44
CA ARG A 179 -15.90 15.27 30.15
C ARG A 179 -16.96 14.25 30.55
N ASP A 180 -16.64 12.99 30.77
CA ASP A 180 -17.61 12.08 31.37
C ASP A 180 -17.01 11.34 32.58
N ASN A 181 -16.60 12.08 33.62
CA ASN A 181 -16.45 11.57 34.98
C ASN A 181 -16.52 12.76 35.96
N THR A 182 -17.74 13.25 36.20
CA THR A 182 -18.13 13.95 37.41
C THR A 182 -19.42 13.36 37.93
#